data_411ba91f30086c9db28f4d20658e75fd
#
_entry.id   411ba91f30086c9db28f4d20658e75fd
#
_cell.length_a   1.000
_cell.length_b   1.000
_cell.length_c   1.000
_cell.angle_alpha   90.00
_cell.angle_beta   90.00
_cell.angle_gamma   90.00
#
_symmetry.space_group_name_H-M   'P 1'
#
loop_
_entity.id
_entity.type
_entity.pdbx_description
1 polymer ?
#
loop_
_entity_poly.entity_id
_entity_poly.type
_entity_poly.pdbx_seq_one_letter_code
_entity_poly.pdbx_strand_id
1 'polypeptide(L)'
;GSIAVVAGFQGIDPDGSITTLGRGGSDTTAVAIAAAIKADVCEIYTDVDGVYTTDPNICPSARKIDRISYEEMLELASLGAKVLQIRSVEVAMKYGVPVHVRSSFSDRTGTMVVGEEGFESVAVAGVAYDKGEAKVQLVRMKDKPGVVAKIFGMLAEHNVSVDMIIQSPSRGGKDTTDVTFTVAKSDLPRAKELIEKTAAEYGSEPVEYDPDIVKVSIVGLGMRSHAGVAAKMFGILASEGINIQAISTSEIKISCIIAAKYTELAVRALHEGFGLDKAPIG
;
A
#
# COMPACT_ATOMS: atom_id res chain seq x y z
N GLY A 1 42.24 5.28 -1.03
CA GLY A 1 40.97 5.32 -0.33
C GLY A 1 40.60 3.96 0.22
N SER A 2 39.93 3.94 1.35
CA SER A 2 39.41 2.69 1.95
C SER A 2 37.92 2.59 1.68
N ILE A 3 37.41 1.37 1.52
CA ILE A 3 35.96 1.10 1.46
C ILE A 3 35.52 0.72 2.85
N ALA A 4 34.53 1.44 3.40
CA ALA A 4 33.92 1.11 4.69
C ALA A 4 32.85 0.04 4.49
N VAL A 5 32.92 -1.06 5.27
CA VAL A 5 31.88 -2.08 5.33
C VAL A 5 31.17 -1.93 6.67
N VAL A 6 29.87 -1.69 6.61
CA VAL A 6 29.03 -1.44 7.78
C VAL A 6 27.95 -2.54 7.90
N ALA A 7 27.81 -3.10 9.10
CA ALA A 7 26.73 -4.06 9.37
C ALA A 7 25.38 -3.33 9.38
N GLY A 8 24.48 -3.74 8.51
CA GLY A 8 23.09 -3.27 8.49
C GLY A 8 22.18 -4.05 9.44
N PHE A 9 20.87 -3.74 9.46
CA PHE A 9 19.84 -4.40 10.26
C PHE A 9 19.94 -4.16 11.77
N GLN A 10 20.92 -3.42 12.23
CA GLN A 10 21.23 -3.20 13.63
C GLN A 10 20.97 -1.75 14.04
N GLY A 11 20.57 -1.58 15.29
CA GLY A 11 20.54 -0.32 16.03
C GLY A 11 21.20 -0.49 17.39
N ILE A 12 21.35 0.60 18.12
CA ILE A 12 21.84 0.62 19.50
C ILE A 12 20.76 1.31 20.32
N ASP A 13 20.36 0.71 21.44
CA ASP A 13 19.48 1.34 22.41
C ASP A 13 20.24 2.36 23.29
N PRO A 14 19.55 3.15 24.13
CA PRO A 14 20.19 4.11 25.02
C PRO A 14 21.19 3.51 25.99
N ASP A 15 21.07 2.22 26.33
CA ASP A 15 21.97 1.48 27.24
C ASP A 15 23.17 0.87 26.50
N GLY A 16 23.27 1.07 25.17
CA GLY A 16 24.36 0.58 24.34
C GLY A 16 24.19 -0.87 23.87
N SER A 17 23.03 -1.48 24.09
CA SER A 17 22.74 -2.86 23.64
C SER A 17 22.40 -2.88 22.15
N ILE A 18 22.89 -3.89 21.44
CA ILE A 18 22.57 -4.07 20.02
C ILE A 18 21.13 -4.56 19.88
N THR A 19 20.36 -3.85 19.08
CA THR A 19 18.98 -4.17 18.75
C THR A 19 18.84 -4.46 17.26
N THR A 20 17.75 -5.09 16.83
CA THR A 20 17.44 -5.30 15.41
C THR A 20 16.34 -4.36 14.95
N LEU A 21 16.47 -3.85 13.74
CA LEU A 21 15.49 -2.92 13.15
C LEU A 21 14.25 -3.65 12.57
N GLY A 22 14.23 -4.99 12.62
CA GLY A 22 13.16 -5.79 12.05
C GLY A 22 13.22 -5.86 10.52
N ARG A 23 12.20 -6.39 9.89
CA ARG A 23 12.15 -6.62 8.43
C ARG A 23 12.43 -5.33 7.66
N GLY A 24 13.33 -5.39 6.65
CA GLY A 24 13.77 -4.24 5.88
C GLY A 24 14.73 -3.30 6.61
N GLY A 25 15.25 -3.73 7.75
CA GLY A 25 16.22 -2.95 8.52
C GLY A 25 17.51 -2.67 7.77
N SER A 26 17.96 -3.55 6.87
CA SER A 26 19.16 -3.33 6.05
C SER A 26 18.97 -2.18 5.06
N ASP A 27 17.83 -2.12 4.37
CA ASP A 27 17.50 -1.02 3.45
C ASP A 27 17.43 0.30 4.22
N THR A 28 16.75 0.28 5.38
CA THR A 28 16.64 1.46 6.25
C THR A 28 18.01 1.92 6.72
N THR A 29 18.90 0.99 7.11
CA THR A 29 20.29 1.33 7.50
C THR A 29 21.06 1.94 6.35
N ALA A 30 20.98 1.37 5.15
CA ALA A 30 21.69 1.86 3.97
C ALA A 30 21.29 3.31 3.64
N VAL A 31 19.98 3.57 3.59
CA VAL A 31 19.45 4.92 3.31
C VAL A 31 19.80 5.91 4.42
N ALA A 32 19.73 5.51 5.69
CA ALA A 32 20.09 6.36 6.81
C ALA A 32 21.58 6.76 6.79
N ILE A 33 22.46 5.82 6.47
CA ILE A 33 23.89 6.08 6.30
C ILE A 33 24.12 7.02 5.11
N ALA A 34 23.49 6.74 3.96
CA ALA A 34 23.58 7.59 2.78
C ALA A 34 23.15 9.05 3.08
N ALA A 35 22.06 9.22 3.85
CA ALA A 35 21.63 10.53 4.32
C ALA A 35 22.67 11.20 5.21
N ALA A 36 23.23 10.46 6.18
CA ALA A 36 24.21 11.00 7.15
C ALA A 36 25.49 11.48 6.50
N ILE A 37 25.99 10.75 5.47
CA ILE A 37 27.22 11.12 4.75
C ILE A 37 26.95 12.00 3.53
N LYS A 38 25.67 12.35 3.26
CA LYS A 38 25.25 13.12 2.08
C LYS A 38 25.73 12.46 0.77
N ALA A 39 25.48 11.17 0.64
CA ALA A 39 25.83 10.43 -0.58
C ALA A 39 24.99 10.92 -1.77
N ASP A 40 25.58 10.89 -2.96
CA ASP A 40 24.91 11.26 -4.22
C ASP A 40 23.77 10.28 -4.56
N VAL A 41 23.92 9.00 -4.17
CA VAL A 41 22.95 7.94 -4.40
C VAL A 41 23.11 6.81 -3.38
N CYS A 42 22.02 6.16 -3.01
CA CYS A 42 21.99 4.91 -2.26
C CYS A 42 21.57 3.77 -3.18
N GLU A 43 22.46 2.85 -3.50
CA GLU A 43 22.14 1.69 -4.32
C GLU A 43 21.68 0.52 -3.45
N ILE A 44 20.48 -0.02 -3.74
CA ILE A 44 19.91 -1.21 -3.10
C ILE A 44 19.94 -2.36 -4.10
N TYR A 45 20.80 -3.34 -3.84
CA TYR A 45 20.91 -4.54 -4.65
C TYR A 45 20.00 -5.64 -4.10
N THR A 46 19.12 -6.16 -4.95
CA THR A 46 18.09 -7.15 -4.61
C THR A 46 18.01 -8.26 -5.68
N ASP A 47 17.08 -9.17 -5.54
CA ASP A 47 16.82 -10.28 -6.46
C ASP A 47 15.99 -9.89 -7.70
N VAL A 48 15.45 -8.66 -7.71
CA VAL A 48 14.74 -8.08 -8.87
C VAL A 48 15.55 -6.95 -9.50
N ASP A 49 15.29 -6.63 -10.76
CA ASP A 49 16.03 -5.60 -11.50
C ASP A 49 15.38 -4.21 -11.46
N GLY A 50 14.44 -4.00 -10.56
CA GLY A 50 13.78 -2.71 -10.32
C GLY A 50 12.34 -2.83 -9.89
N VAL A 51 11.62 -1.71 -9.91
CA VAL A 51 10.19 -1.60 -9.63
C VAL A 51 9.43 -1.74 -10.95
N TYR A 52 8.33 -2.49 -10.93
CA TYR A 52 7.51 -2.75 -12.11
C TYR A 52 6.15 -2.06 -12.02
N THR A 53 5.54 -1.81 -13.17
CA THR A 53 4.19 -1.23 -13.28
C THR A 53 3.11 -2.11 -12.64
N THR A 54 3.38 -3.40 -12.46
CA THR A 54 2.64 -4.37 -11.63
C THR A 54 3.52 -5.62 -11.44
N ASP A 55 3.02 -6.62 -10.72
CA ASP A 55 3.71 -7.91 -10.53
C ASP A 55 3.87 -8.66 -11.87
N PRO A 56 5.09 -8.87 -12.38
CA PRO A 56 5.34 -9.55 -13.64
C PRO A 56 4.92 -11.04 -13.62
N ASN A 57 4.79 -11.66 -12.45
CA ASN A 57 4.30 -13.04 -12.33
C ASN A 57 2.80 -13.14 -12.63
N ILE A 58 2.03 -12.08 -12.38
CA ILE A 58 0.61 -11.99 -12.70
C ILE A 58 0.39 -11.43 -14.09
N CYS A 59 1.14 -10.38 -14.45
CA CYS A 59 1.00 -9.66 -15.70
C CYS A 59 2.34 -9.68 -16.48
N PRO A 60 2.55 -10.62 -17.41
CA PRO A 60 3.81 -10.72 -18.16
C PRO A 60 4.15 -9.49 -19.00
N SER A 61 3.17 -8.62 -19.30
CA SER A 61 3.38 -7.33 -19.98
C SER A 61 3.78 -6.20 -19.03
N ALA A 62 3.97 -6.49 -17.73
CA ALA A 62 4.45 -5.50 -16.79
C ALA A 62 5.83 -4.97 -17.21
N ARG A 63 5.99 -3.65 -17.17
CA ARG A 63 7.24 -2.98 -17.53
C ARG A 63 7.98 -2.53 -16.29
N LYS A 64 9.30 -2.56 -16.35
CA LYS A 64 10.14 -1.91 -15.36
C LYS A 64 9.99 -0.39 -15.49
N ILE A 65 9.87 0.27 -14.35
CA ILE A 65 9.80 1.73 -14.21
C ILE A 65 11.23 2.24 -14.08
N ASP A 66 11.66 3.15 -14.95
CA ASP A 66 13.03 3.69 -14.89
C ASP A 66 13.19 4.71 -13.76
N ARG A 67 12.15 5.54 -13.52
CA ARG A 67 12.12 6.52 -12.43
C ARG A 67 10.74 6.53 -11.80
N ILE A 68 10.70 6.61 -10.47
CA ILE A 68 9.46 6.68 -9.67
C ILE A 68 9.65 7.71 -8.55
N SER A 69 8.59 8.41 -8.17
CA SER A 69 8.66 9.32 -7.04
C SER A 69 8.67 8.58 -5.71
N TYR A 70 9.15 9.26 -4.64
CA TYR A 70 9.07 8.68 -3.29
C TYR A 70 7.63 8.37 -2.91
N GLU A 71 6.69 9.25 -3.24
CA GLU A 71 5.28 9.13 -2.90
C GLU A 71 4.64 7.92 -3.59
N GLU A 72 4.87 7.75 -4.91
CA GLU A 72 4.38 6.59 -5.64
C GLU A 72 5.02 5.29 -5.14
N MET A 73 6.33 5.32 -4.83
CA MET A 73 7.02 4.16 -4.28
C MET A 73 6.49 3.76 -2.91
N LEU A 74 6.20 4.74 -2.03
CA LEU A 74 5.57 4.50 -0.72
C LEU A 74 4.21 3.82 -0.87
N GLU A 75 3.38 4.31 -1.78
CA GLU A 75 2.07 3.72 -2.03
C GLU A 75 2.20 2.30 -2.60
N LEU A 76 3.05 2.09 -3.61
CA LEU A 76 3.28 0.75 -4.16
C LEU A 76 3.84 -0.22 -3.12
N ALA A 77 4.78 0.22 -2.29
CA ALA A 77 5.34 -0.60 -1.21
C ALA A 77 4.30 -0.97 -0.15
N SER A 78 3.41 -0.03 0.21
CA SER A 78 2.31 -0.27 1.16
C SER A 78 1.26 -1.26 0.63
N LEU A 79 1.14 -1.36 -0.69
CA LEU A 79 0.16 -2.17 -1.39
C LEU A 79 0.69 -3.54 -1.86
N GLY A 80 1.88 -3.92 -1.42
CA GLY A 80 2.43 -5.25 -1.68
C GLY A 80 3.55 -5.34 -2.73
N ALA A 81 3.96 -4.24 -3.35
CA ALA A 81 5.16 -4.21 -4.17
C ALA A 81 6.41 -4.23 -3.26
N LYS A 82 6.82 -5.42 -2.83
CA LYS A 82 7.83 -5.67 -1.78
C LYS A 82 9.28 -5.44 -2.22
N VAL A 83 9.52 -4.55 -3.16
CA VAL A 83 10.87 -4.28 -3.69
C VAL A 83 11.70 -3.46 -2.71
N LEU A 84 11.10 -2.43 -2.11
CA LEU A 84 11.67 -1.63 -1.02
C LEU A 84 10.77 -1.65 0.20
N GLN A 85 11.37 -1.52 1.37
CA GLN A 85 10.62 -1.38 2.61
C GLN A 85 10.13 0.07 2.79
N ILE A 86 8.89 0.23 3.24
CA ILE A 86 8.23 1.53 3.44
C ILE A 86 9.15 2.48 4.24
N ARG A 87 9.69 2.04 5.38
CA ARG A 87 10.56 2.86 6.23
C ARG A 87 11.82 3.36 5.52
N SER A 88 12.41 2.58 4.61
CA SER A 88 13.59 3.03 3.87
C SER A 88 13.23 4.14 2.87
N VAL A 89 12.05 4.05 2.24
CA VAL A 89 11.54 5.09 1.33
C VAL A 89 11.15 6.36 2.10
N GLU A 90 10.54 6.22 3.28
CA GLU A 90 10.24 7.36 4.17
C GLU A 90 11.50 8.13 4.57
N VAL A 91 12.58 7.41 4.93
CA VAL A 91 13.87 8.03 5.26
C VAL A 91 14.47 8.69 4.02
N ALA A 92 14.43 8.03 2.86
CA ALA A 92 14.91 8.57 1.60
C ALA A 92 14.18 9.88 1.24
N MET A 93 12.86 9.89 1.30
CA MET A 93 12.01 11.04 1.06
C MET A 93 12.33 12.19 2.03
N LYS A 94 12.41 11.89 3.33
CA LYS A 94 12.67 12.89 4.38
C LYS A 94 14.00 13.63 4.19
N TYR A 95 15.02 12.93 3.73
CA TYR A 95 16.38 13.47 3.58
C TYR A 95 16.78 13.76 2.13
N GLY A 96 15.89 13.52 1.17
CA GLY A 96 16.15 13.75 -0.27
C GLY A 96 17.23 12.84 -0.85
N VAL A 97 17.37 11.60 -0.34
CA VAL A 97 18.40 10.65 -0.79
C VAL A 97 17.88 9.90 -2.03
N PRO A 98 18.50 10.07 -3.22
CA PRO A 98 18.15 9.24 -4.36
C PRO A 98 18.46 7.77 -4.07
N VAL A 99 17.48 6.89 -4.29
CA VAL A 99 17.66 5.43 -4.13
C VAL A 99 17.61 4.75 -5.49
N HIS A 100 18.63 3.97 -5.80
CA HIS A 100 18.73 3.21 -7.03
C HIS A 100 18.55 1.72 -6.74
N VAL A 101 17.41 1.17 -7.13
CA VAL A 101 17.11 -0.26 -6.97
C VAL A 101 17.68 -1.02 -8.15
N ARG A 102 18.54 -2.00 -7.88
CA ARG A 102 19.26 -2.78 -8.90
C ARG A 102 19.24 -4.27 -8.59
N SER A 103 19.44 -5.08 -9.61
CA SER A 103 19.63 -6.52 -9.44
C SER A 103 21.04 -6.84 -8.96
N SER A 104 21.16 -7.79 -8.03
CA SER A 104 22.44 -8.41 -7.67
C SER A 104 22.98 -9.36 -8.75
N PHE A 105 22.16 -9.71 -9.75
CA PHE A 105 22.44 -10.77 -10.73
C PHE A 105 22.59 -10.26 -12.18
N SER A 106 22.40 -8.96 -12.41
CA SER A 106 22.52 -8.39 -13.76
C SER A 106 22.98 -6.94 -13.73
N ASP A 107 23.61 -6.49 -14.82
CA ASP A 107 24.06 -5.10 -15.02
C ASP A 107 22.97 -4.20 -15.63
N ARG A 108 21.70 -4.67 -15.67
CA ARG A 108 20.60 -3.86 -16.20
C ARG A 108 20.42 -2.59 -15.37
N THR A 109 20.05 -1.52 -16.05
CA THR A 109 19.63 -0.28 -15.37
C THR A 109 18.44 -0.58 -14.49
N GLY A 110 18.53 -0.23 -13.21
CA GLY A 110 17.49 -0.43 -12.24
C GLY A 110 16.38 0.63 -12.29
N THR A 111 15.75 0.89 -11.14
CA THR A 111 14.77 1.95 -10.95
C THR A 111 15.34 3.01 -10.02
N MET A 112 15.27 4.29 -10.43
CA MET A 112 15.60 5.42 -9.57
C MET A 112 14.37 5.90 -8.81
N VAL A 113 14.46 5.94 -7.48
CA VAL A 113 13.45 6.51 -6.58
C VAL A 113 13.93 7.88 -6.13
N VAL A 114 13.21 8.94 -6.50
CA VAL A 114 13.64 10.33 -6.36
C VAL A 114 12.45 11.25 -6.04
N GLY A 115 12.69 12.54 -5.79
CA GLY A 115 11.62 13.54 -5.64
C GLY A 115 10.83 13.77 -6.93
N GLU A 116 9.68 14.43 -6.80
CA GLU A 116 8.75 14.72 -7.92
C GLU A 116 9.33 15.66 -9.00
N GLU A 117 10.44 16.34 -8.74
CA GLU A 117 11.00 17.34 -9.65
C GLU A 117 11.41 16.71 -11.01
N GLY A 118 10.84 17.26 -12.09
CA GLY A 118 11.14 16.84 -13.46
C GLY A 118 10.40 15.58 -13.92
N PHE A 119 9.35 15.16 -13.20
CA PHE A 119 8.43 14.15 -13.70
C PHE A 119 7.37 14.78 -14.62
N GLU A 120 7.26 14.30 -15.85
CA GLU A 120 6.00 14.39 -16.58
C GLU A 120 5.04 13.39 -15.92
N SER A 121 4.00 13.89 -15.25
CA SER A 121 3.09 13.06 -14.47
C SER A 121 2.22 12.19 -15.37
N VAL A 122 2.57 10.92 -15.55
CA VAL A 122 1.62 9.94 -16.08
C VAL A 122 0.45 9.79 -15.10
N ALA A 123 -0.76 9.68 -15.65
CA ALA A 123 -1.96 9.60 -14.81
C ALA A 123 -1.91 8.42 -13.83
N VAL A 124 -1.39 7.27 -14.28
CA VAL A 124 -1.20 6.05 -13.45
C VAL A 124 0.20 5.49 -13.74
N ALA A 125 1.01 5.32 -12.70
CA ALA A 125 2.35 4.75 -12.77
C ALA A 125 2.35 3.23 -12.58
N GLY A 126 1.38 2.69 -11.82
CA GLY A 126 1.32 1.26 -11.56
C GLY A 126 0.00 0.76 -10.97
N VAL A 127 -0.13 -0.57 -11.00
CA VAL A 127 -1.22 -1.33 -10.37
C VAL A 127 -0.62 -2.24 -9.31
N ALA A 128 -1.11 -2.13 -8.07
CA ALA A 128 -0.71 -2.98 -6.97
C ALA A 128 -1.93 -3.73 -6.39
N TYR A 129 -1.67 -4.82 -5.68
CA TYR A 129 -2.72 -5.57 -5.01
C TYR A 129 -2.23 -6.12 -3.67
N ASP A 130 -3.15 -6.24 -2.71
CA ASP A 130 -2.90 -6.84 -1.41
C ASP A 130 -3.96 -7.90 -1.09
N LYS A 131 -3.51 -9.15 -0.90
CA LYS A 131 -4.34 -10.31 -0.50
C LYS A 131 -4.31 -10.54 1.02
N GLY A 132 -3.54 -9.74 1.74
CA GLY A 132 -3.28 -9.91 3.17
C GLY A 132 -4.35 -9.34 4.08
N GLU A 133 -5.41 -8.73 3.54
CA GLU A 133 -6.47 -8.09 4.30
C GLU A 133 -7.76 -8.89 4.35
N ALA A 134 -8.52 -8.70 5.44
CA ALA A 134 -9.88 -9.17 5.60
C ALA A 134 -10.81 -7.98 5.88
N LYS A 135 -12.01 -8.01 5.29
CA LYS A 135 -13.03 -6.99 5.52
C LYS A 135 -13.85 -7.33 6.76
N VAL A 136 -14.13 -6.32 7.56
CA VAL A 136 -15.02 -6.36 8.73
C VAL A 136 -16.12 -5.34 8.51
N GLN A 137 -17.37 -5.72 8.75
CA GLN A 137 -18.52 -4.84 8.60
C GLN A 137 -19.42 -4.92 9.84
N LEU A 138 -19.59 -3.76 10.48
CA LEU A 138 -20.55 -3.55 11.54
C LEU A 138 -21.77 -2.86 10.95
N VAL A 139 -22.93 -3.49 11.09
CA VAL A 139 -24.18 -3.02 10.49
C VAL A 139 -25.13 -2.51 11.56
N ARG A 140 -25.80 -1.39 11.30
CA ARG A 140 -26.81 -0.78 12.16
C ARG A 140 -26.38 -0.51 13.59
N MET A 141 -25.13 -0.09 13.78
CA MET A 141 -24.69 0.41 15.08
C MET A 141 -25.40 1.73 15.43
N LYS A 142 -25.60 1.98 16.72
CA LYS A 142 -26.07 3.29 17.18
C LYS A 142 -25.09 4.39 16.76
N ASP A 143 -25.59 5.38 16.03
CA ASP A 143 -24.80 6.54 15.60
C ASP A 143 -24.71 7.54 16.76
N LYS A 144 -23.63 7.47 17.52
CA LYS A 144 -23.32 8.37 18.63
C LYS A 144 -21.88 8.81 18.59
N PRO A 145 -21.58 10.07 18.92
CA PRO A 145 -20.21 10.53 19.05
C PRO A 145 -19.41 9.63 20.00
N GLY A 146 -18.21 9.23 19.58
CA GLY A 146 -17.28 8.42 20.37
C GLY A 146 -17.36 6.91 20.12
N VAL A 147 -18.41 6.36 19.48
CA VAL A 147 -18.51 4.90 19.22
C VAL A 147 -17.35 4.42 18.34
N VAL A 148 -17.12 5.09 17.24
CA VAL A 148 -16.03 4.76 16.31
C VAL A 148 -14.66 4.90 17.01
N ALA A 149 -14.47 5.96 17.80
CA ALA A 149 -13.23 6.16 18.56
C ALA A 149 -12.98 5.01 19.55
N LYS A 150 -14.03 4.48 20.21
CA LYS A 150 -13.91 3.37 21.15
C LYS A 150 -13.52 2.06 20.43
N ILE A 151 -14.14 1.77 19.26
CA ILE A 151 -13.83 0.57 18.48
C ILE A 151 -12.37 0.59 18.03
N PHE A 152 -11.94 1.67 17.38
CA PHE A 152 -10.58 1.75 16.86
C PHE A 152 -9.53 1.96 17.95
N GLY A 153 -9.87 2.63 19.05
CA GLY A 153 -9.02 2.73 20.24
C GLY A 153 -8.71 1.37 20.84
N MET A 154 -9.74 0.54 21.03
CA MET A 154 -9.58 -0.83 21.52
C MET A 154 -8.70 -1.69 20.56
N LEU A 155 -8.89 -1.60 19.25
CA LEU A 155 -8.06 -2.31 18.28
C LEU A 155 -6.60 -1.84 18.37
N ALA A 156 -6.35 -0.54 18.50
CA ALA A 156 -5.02 0.04 18.65
C ALA A 156 -4.32 -0.42 19.94
N GLU A 157 -5.03 -0.44 21.09
CA GLU A 157 -4.52 -0.95 22.37
C GLU A 157 -4.04 -2.41 22.29
N HIS A 158 -4.63 -3.18 21.37
CA HIS A 158 -4.26 -4.57 21.12
C HIS A 158 -3.34 -4.75 19.91
N ASN A 159 -2.74 -3.68 19.40
CA ASN A 159 -1.85 -3.69 18.24
C ASN A 159 -2.49 -4.30 16.97
N VAL A 160 -3.78 -4.07 16.75
CA VAL A 160 -4.47 -4.41 15.50
C VAL A 160 -4.51 -3.16 14.62
N SER A 161 -3.78 -3.21 13.51
CA SER A 161 -3.79 -2.14 12.51
C SER A 161 -5.03 -2.24 11.63
N VAL A 162 -5.61 -1.09 11.31
CA VAL A 162 -6.76 -0.94 10.42
C VAL A 162 -6.32 -0.10 9.22
N ASP A 163 -6.73 -0.48 8.01
CA ASP A 163 -6.38 0.28 6.81
C ASP A 163 -7.59 1.06 6.27
N MET A 164 -8.42 0.47 5.40
CA MET A 164 -9.58 1.18 4.88
C MET A 164 -10.66 1.33 5.94
N ILE A 165 -11.20 2.54 6.12
CA ILE A 165 -12.32 2.79 7.02
C ILE A 165 -13.40 3.56 6.24
N ILE A 166 -14.60 3.01 6.20
CA ILE A 166 -15.76 3.61 5.53
C ILE A 166 -16.92 3.61 6.52
N GLN A 167 -17.47 4.79 6.78
CA GLN A 167 -18.65 4.95 7.60
C GLN A 167 -19.78 5.55 6.75
N SER A 168 -20.98 5.01 6.87
CA SER A 168 -22.16 5.52 6.17
C SER A 168 -23.42 5.37 7.03
N PRO A 169 -24.41 6.26 6.89
CA PRO A 169 -25.72 6.06 7.54
C PRO A 169 -26.33 4.73 7.12
N SER A 170 -26.88 3.97 8.07
CA SER A 170 -27.53 2.70 7.77
C SER A 170 -28.86 2.90 7.03
N ARG A 171 -29.15 2.04 6.06
CA ARG A 171 -30.44 2.07 5.34
C ARG A 171 -31.58 1.67 6.28
N GLY A 172 -32.59 2.55 6.41
CA GLY A 172 -33.84 2.29 7.12
C GLY A 172 -33.80 2.44 8.64
N GLY A 173 -32.69 2.86 9.23
CA GLY A 173 -32.56 3.17 10.65
C GLY A 173 -32.39 4.67 10.89
N LYS A 174 -33.19 5.27 11.78
CA LYS A 174 -32.86 6.58 12.34
C LYS A 174 -31.76 6.38 13.39
N ASP A 175 -30.74 7.23 13.38
CA ASP A 175 -29.64 7.24 14.34
C ASP A 175 -28.80 5.94 14.38
N THR A 176 -28.63 5.31 13.19
CA THR A 176 -27.74 4.14 13.02
C THR A 176 -26.76 4.35 11.87
N THR A 177 -25.58 3.75 12.01
CA THR A 177 -24.48 3.82 11.05
C THR A 177 -23.91 2.45 10.75
N ASP A 178 -23.44 2.27 9.53
CA ASP A 178 -22.65 1.11 9.11
C ASP A 178 -21.17 1.52 9.06
N VAL A 179 -20.31 0.67 9.61
CA VAL A 179 -18.85 0.87 9.56
C VAL A 179 -18.20 -0.33 8.93
N THR A 180 -17.52 -0.12 7.83
CA THR A 180 -16.73 -1.14 7.13
C THR A 180 -15.26 -0.76 7.23
N PHE A 181 -14.41 -1.71 7.57
CA PHE A 181 -12.97 -1.51 7.60
C PHE A 181 -12.22 -2.80 7.27
N THR A 182 -10.92 -2.69 7.03
CA THR A 182 -10.06 -3.85 6.80
C THR A 182 -9.00 -3.98 7.88
N VAL A 183 -8.65 -5.24 8.18
CA VAL A 183 -7.56 -5.62 9.09
C VAL A 183 -6.68 -6.65 8.40
N ALA A 184 -5.44 -6.80 8.84
CA ALA A 184 -4.60 -7.89 8.36
C ALA A 184 -5.27 -9.26 8.66
N LYS A 185 -5.24 -10.19 7.72
CA LYS A 185 -5.77 -11.56 7.92
C LYS A 185 -5.17 -12.26 9.14
N SER A 186 -3.89 -12.02 9.42
CA SER A 186 -3.21 -12.55 10.59
C SER A 186 -3.81 -12.05 11.90
N ASP A 187 -4.36 -10.85 11.91
CA ASP A 187 -4.95 -10.22 13.10
C ASP A 187 -6.45 -10.48 13.23
N LEU A 188 -7.10 -11.00 12.17
CA LEU A 188 -8.55 -11.22 12.14
C LEU A 188 -9.08 -12.04 13.32
N PRO A 189 -8.45 -13.16 13.75
CA PRO A 189 -8.95 -13.93 14.89
C PRO A 189 -9.01 -13.10 16.18
N ARG A 190 -7.94 -12.32 16.45
CA ARG A 190 -7.86 -11.43 17.62
C ARG A 190 -8.84 -10.26 17.51
N ALA A 191 -8.90 -9.64 16.32
CA ALA A 191 -9.83 -8.55 16.05
C ALA A 191 -11.28 -8.98 16.24
N LYS A 192 -11.65 -10.19 15.79
CA LYS A 192 -13.01 -10.73 15.91
C LYS A 192 -13.49 -10.78 17.34
N GLU A 193 -12.72 -11.35 18.25
CA GLU A 193 -13.08 -11.44 19.68
C GLU A 193 -13.33 -10.06 20.30
N LEU A 194 -12.48 -9.09 19.99
CA LEU A 194 -12.57 -7.73 20.50
C LEU A 194 -13.80 -6.99 19.94
N ILE A 195 -14.00 -7.10 18.62
CA ILE A 195 -15.06 -6.39 17.90
C ILE A 195 -16.45 -6.90 18.31
N GLU A 196 -16.66 -8.23 18.40
CA GLU A 196 -17.94 -8.82 18.75
C GLU A 196 -18.45 -8.33 20.12
N LYS A 197 -17.53 -8.26 21.08
CA LYS A 197 -17.86 -7.75 22.42
C LYS A 197 -18.31 -6.29 22.39
N THR A 198 -17.60 -5.46 21.65
CA THR A 198 -17.91 -4.02 21.55
C THR A 198 -19.13 -3.77 20.66
N ALA A 199 -19.28 -4.50 19.56
CA ALA A 199 -20.43 -4.37 18.67
C ALA A 199 -21.75 -4.66 19.40
N ALA A 200 -21.79 -5.69 20.24
CA ALA A 200 -22.95 -6.03 21.06
C ALA A 200 -23.33 -4.90 22.03
N GLU A 201 -22.34 -4.22 22.63
CA GLU A 201 -22.58 -3.06 23.54
C GLU A 201 -23.30 -1.90 22.82
N TYR A 202 -23.02 -1.71 21.52
CA TYR A 202 -23.62 -0.63 20.74
C TYR A 202 -24.81 -1.05 19.88
N GLY A 203 -25.30 -2.28 20.06
CA GLY A 203 -26.51 -2.78 19.41
C GLY A 203 -26.36 -3.01 17.92
N SER A 204 -25.13 -3.30 17.46
CA SER A 204 -24.88 -3.74 16.09
C SER A 204 -25.62 -5.05 15.80
N GLU A 205 -26.04 -5.24 14.54
CA GLU A 205 -26.33 -6.58 14.03
C GLU A 205 -25.07 -7.48 14.12
N PRO A 206 -25.20 -8.79 13.94
CA PRO A 206 -24.02 -9.67 13.89
C PRO A 206 -22.95 -9.13 12.94
N VAL A 207 -21.69 -9.08 13.42
CA VAL A 207 -20.58 -8.56 12.65
C VAL A 207 -20.29 -9.50 11.49
N GLU A 208 -20.15 -8.94 10.29
CA GLU A 208 -19.79 -9.69 9.08
C GLU A 208 -18.29 -9.65 8.85
N TYR A 209 -17.71 -10.80 8.48
CA TYR A 209 -16.29 -10.96 8.19
C TYR A 209 -16.12 -11.59 6.83
N ASP A 210 -15.32 -10.98 5.97
CA ASP A 210 -14.98 -11.52 4.65
C ASP A 210 -13.46 -11.56 4.49
N PRO A 211 -12.83 -12.73 4.64
CA PRO A 211 -11.40 -12.93 4.39
C PRO A 211 -11.07 -13.14 2.90
N ASP A 212 -12.08 -13.39 2.06
CA ASP A 212 -11.88 -13.72 0.65
C ASP A 212 -11.94 -12.49 -0.26
N ILE A 213 -11.29 -11.43 0.21
CA ILE A 213 -11.12 -10.16 -0.50
C ILE A 213 -9.69 -9.95 -0.98
N VAL A 214 -9.56 -9.05 -1.95
CA VAL A 214 -8.29 -8.41 -2.33
C VAL A 214 -8.50 -6.92 -2.49
N LYS A 215 -7.53 -6.15 -2.03
CA LYS A 215 -7.45 -4.72 -2.32
C LYS A 215 -6.63 -4.55 -3.60
N VAL A 216 -7.23 -4.01 -4.66
CA VAL A 216 -6.54 -3.67 -5.91
C VAL A 216 -6.50 -2.16 -6.03
N SER A 217 -5.33 -1.62 -6.34
CA SER A 217 -5.08 -0.18 -6.33
C SER A 217 -4.34 0.26 -7.59
N ILE A 218 -4.71 1.43 -8.08
CA ILE A 218 -3.91 2.18 -9.06
C ILE A 218 -3.21 3.32 -8.33
N VAL A 219 -1.97 3.58 -8.70
CA VAL A 219 -1.11 4.63 -8.09
C VAL A 219 -0.54 5.50 -9.20
N GLY A 220 -0.49 6.81 -9.00
CA GLY A 220 0.14 7.75 -9.91
C GLY A 220 -0.06 9.20 -9.50
N LEU A 221 1.00 10.01 -9.55
CA LEU A 221 0.98 11.45 -9.26
C LEU A 221 0.03 12.23 -10.17
N GLY A 222 -0.10 11.80 -11.42
CA GLY A 222 -0.94 12.48 -12.40
C GLY A 222 -2.42 12.42 -12.11
N MET A 223 -2.88 11.57 -11.18
CA MET A 223 -4.29 11.53 -10.77
C MET A 223 -4.77 12.86 -10.17
N ARG A 224 -3.87 13.63 -9.56
CA ARG A 224 -4.18 14.99 -9.02
C ARG A 224 -4.73 15.93 -10.08
N SER A 225 -4.30 15.79 -11.32
CA SER A 225 -4.64 16.70 -12.44
C SER A 225 -5.52 16.08 -13.53
N HIS A 226 -5.78 14.77 -13.48
CA HIS A 226 -6.54 14.05 -14.50
C HIS A 226 -7.91 13.63 -14.01
N ALA A 227 -8.93 14.38 -14.40
CA ALA A 227 -10.31 13.97 -14.16
C ALA A 227 -10.64 12.66 -14.91
N GLY A 228 -11.49 11.81 -14.31
CA GLY A 228 -11.97 10.59 -14.96
C GLY A 228 -11.17 9.32 -14.70
N VAL A 229 -10.03 9.37 -14.01
CA VAL A 229 -9.23 8.16 -13.66
C VAL A 229 -10.07 7.15 -12.88
N ALA A 230 -10.84 7.61 -11.89
CA ALA A 230 -11.74 6.75 -11.11
C ALA A 230 -12.82 6.12 -12.01
N ALA A 231 -13.47 6.90 -12.85
CA ALA A 231 -14.49 6.40 -13.76
C ALA A 231 -13.92 5.34 -14.73
N LYS A 232 -12.70 5.57 -15.23
CA LYS A 232 -12.00 4.61 -16.08
C LYS A 232 -11.69 3.32 -15.33
N MET A 233 -11.17 3.39 -14.10
CA MET A 233 -10.92 2.21 -13.28
C MET A 233 -12.18 1.39 -13.05
N PHE A 234 -13.27 2.05 -12.64
CA PHE A 234 -14.54 1.38 -12.37
C PHE A 234 -15.17 0.81 -13.66
N GLY A 235 -15.03 1.50 -14.78
CA GLY A 235 -15.48 1.02 -16.09
C GLY A 235 -14.75 -0.25 -16.54
N ILE A 236 -13.43 -0.32 -16.33
CA ILE A 236 -12.63 -1.51 -16.63
C ILE A 236 -13.09 -2.69 -15.76
N LEU A 237 -13.20 -2.50 -14.44
CA LEU A 237 -13.65 -3.56 -13.53
C LEU A 237 -15.08 -4.03 -13.89
N ALA A 238 -15.97 -3.11 -14.25
CA ALA A 238 -17.33 -3.44 -14.65
C ALA A 238 -17.39 -4.24 -15.95
N SER A 239 -16.56 -3.91 -16.97
CA SER A 239 -16.50 -4.66 -18.22
C SER A 239 -16.04 -6.10 -18.04
N GLU A 240 -15.22 -6.37 -17.01
CA GLU A 240 -14.79 -7.71 -16.62
C GLU A 240 -15.79 -8.42 -15.68
N GLY A 241 -16.94 -7.82 -15.39
CA GLY A 241 -17.93 -8.38 -14.47
C GLY A 241 -17.48 -8.44 -13.01
N ILE A 242 -16.51 -7.59 -12.63
CA ILE A 242 -15.96 -7.53 -11.28
C ILE A 242 -16.74 -6.52 -10.44
N ASN A 243 -17.41 -7.01 -9.40
CA ASN A 243 -18.12 -6.15 -8.46
C ASN A 243 -17.18 -5.52 -7.44
N ILE A 244 -17.34 -4.22 -7.21
CA ILE A 244 -16.59 -3.45 -6.22
C ILE A 244 -17.37 -3.47 -4.90
N GLN A 245 -16.73 -3.87 -3.81
CA GLN A 245 -17.36 -3.94 -2.48
C GLN A 245 -17.11 -2.66 -1.65
N ALA A 246 -15.95 -2.04 -1.82
CA ALA A 246 -15.59 -0.81 -1.14
C ALA A 246 -14.56 -0.03 -1.98
N ILE A 247 -14.52 1.28 -1.79
CA ILE A 247 -13.61 2.19 -2.49
C ILE A 247 -12.95 3.12 -1.47
N SER A 248 -11.67 3.36 -1.63
CA SER A 248 -10.94 4.41 -0.92
C SER A 248 -10.06 5.17 -1.91
N THR A 249 -9.96 6.47 -1.74
CA THR A 249 -9.17 7.34 -2.61
C THR A 249 -8.27 8.26 -1.82
N SER A 250 -7.09 8.53 -2.37
CA SER A 250 -6.21 9.62 -1.96
C SER A 250 -5.88 10.49 -3.18
N GLU A 251 -5.00 11.45 -3.04
CA GLU A 251 -4.58 12.30 -4.17
C GLU A 251 -3.87 11.52 -5.30
N ILE A 252 -3.18 10.44 -4.95
CA ILE A 252 -2.34 9.66 -5.87
C ILE A 252 -2.69 8.17 -5.92
N LYS A 253 -3.80 7.76 -5.28
CA LYS A 253 -4.20 6.36 -5.20
C LYS A 253 -5.72 6.20 -5.23
N ILE A 254 -6.19 5.18 -5.96
CA ILE A 254 -7.56 4.68 -5.87
C ILE A 254 -7.49 3.20 -5.58
N SER A 255 -8.14 2.77 -4.50
CA SER A 255 -8.19 1.38 -4.06
C SER A 255 -9.61 0.85 -4.12
N CYS A 256 -9.78 -0.36 -4.64
CA CYS A 256 -11.04 -1.08 -4.65
C CYS A 256 -10.89 -2.41 -3.92
N ILE A 257 -11.82 -2.72 -3.03
CA ILE A 257 -12.00 -4.06 -2.49
C ILE A 257 -12.88 -4.87 -3.45
N ILE A 258 -12.37 -6.00 -3.88
CA ILE A 258 -13.08 -6.95 -4.76
C ILE A 258 -12.93 -8.38 -4.22
N ALA A 259 -13.69 -9.34 -4.72
CA ALA A 259 -13.53 -10.74 -4.34
C ALA A 259 -12.16 -11.27 -4.78
N ALA A 260 -11.47 -11.99 -3.90
CA ALA A 260 -10.09 -12.45 -4.10
C ALA A 260 -9.88 -13.30 -5.36
N LYS A 261 -10.91 -14.04 -5.80
CA LYS A 261 -10.87 -14.87 -7.02
C LYS A 261 -10.63 -14.07 -8.31
N TYR A 262 -10.88 -12.76 -8.30
CA TYR A 262 -10.71 -11.88 -9.46
C TYR A 262 -9.37 -11.13 -9.47
N THR A 263 -8.45 -11.42 -8.54
CA THR A 263 -7.19 -10.68 -8.40
C THR A 263 -6.42 -10.55 -9.72
N GLU A 264 -6.11 -11.68 -10.37
CA GLU A 264 -5.29 -11.66 -11.57
C GLU A 264 -6.00 -11.00 -12.75
N LEU A 265 -7.31 -11.26 -12.91
CA LEU A 265 -8.11 -10.63 -13.95
C LEU A 265 -8.14 -9.11 -13.79
N ALA A 266 -8.41 -8.62 -12.58
CA ALA A 266 -8.46 -7.19 -12.28
C ALA A 266 -7.11 -6.51 -12.52
N VAL A 267 -6.01 -7.12 -12.07
CA VAL A 267 -4.67 -6.56 -12.26
C VAL A 267 -4.32 -6.44 -13.74
N ARG A 268 -4.55 -7.50 -14.54
CA ARG A 268 -4.28 -7.50 -15.99
C ARG A 268 -5.16 -6.50 -16.73
N ALA A 269 -6.45 -6.48 -16.45
CA ALA A 269 -7.39 -5.59 -17.11
C ALA A 269 -7.08 -4.10 -16.80
N LEU A 270 -6.76 -3.79 -15.55
CA LEU A 270 -6.36 -2.44 -15.16
C LEU A 270 -5.02 -2.05 -15.79
N HIS A 271 -4.03 -2.93 -15.79
CA HIS A 271 -2.72 -2.68 -16.40
C HIS A 271 -2.86 -2.39 -17.91
N GLU A 272 -3.58 -3.21 -18.66
CA GLU A 272 -3.87 -3.01 -20.08
C GLU A 272 -4.71 -1.75 -20.31
N GLY A 273 -5.80 -1.60 -19.56
CA GLY A 273 -6.73 -0.49 -19.72
C GLY A 273 -6.10 0.88 -19.45
N PHE A 274 -5.10 0.97 -18.58
CA PHE A 274 -4.33 2.19 -18.36
C PHE A 274 -3.11 2.31 -19.29
N GLY A 275 -2.87 1.33 -20.18
CA GLY A 275 -1.79 1.36 -21.16
C GLY A 275 -0.40 1.23 -20.54
N LEU A 276 -0.28 0.55 -19.40
CA LEU A 276 0.98 0.42 -18.66
C LEU A 276 1.97 -0.55 -19.32
N ASP A 277 1.53 -1.30 -20.31
CA ASP A 277 2.35 -2.11 -21.22
C ASP A 277 3.15 -1.29 -22.23
N LYS A 278 2.74 -0.04 -22.48
CA LYS A 278 3.34 0.87 -23.44
C LYS A 278 4.36 1.79 -22.77
N ALA A 279 5.42 2.14 -23.47
CA ALA A 279 6.32 3.17 -22.98
C ALA A 279 5.55 4.49 -22.79
N PRO A 280 5.88 5.31 -21.78
CA PRO A 280 5.32 6.66 -21.67
C PRO A 280 5.57 7.38 -23.00
N ILE A 281 4.55 8.03 -23.52
CA ILE A 281 4.71 8.94 -24.65
C ILE A 281 5.43 10.15 -24.08
N GLY A 282 6.72 10.34 -24.43
CA GLY A 282 7.53 11.48 -24.04
C GLY A 282 7.05 12.78 -24.65
#